data_8f1a0d3e74c147b493e03b922f7d3135
#
_entry.id   8f1a0d3e74c147b493e03b922f7d3135
#
_cell.length_a   1.000
_cell.length_b   1.000
_cell.length_c   1.000
_cell.angle_alpha   90.00
_cell.angle_beta   90.00
_cell.angle_gamma   90.00
#
_symmetry.space_group_name_H-M   'P 1'
#
loop_
_entity.id
_entity.type
_entity.pdbx_description
1 polymer ?
#
loop_
_entity_poly.entity_id
_entity_poly.type
_entity_poly.pdbx_seq_one_letter_code
_entity_poly.pdbx_strand_id
1 'polypeptide(L)'
;MSTSSLATLRHAATALAVGLALAATAAAAQPAAPTGEAGAVKKLLEQKFQGAEVTHVSKTGYFGGVYEAMLDDKLVYTDAKAQYVIVGSIYDTTSRQNLTELRQRKINRVALDKLPMDLAFKRVKGDGSRKLIIFSDADCPFCHRLEDEMHTLDNVTIYTFLFPIDQLHPDSARKSKQIWCAPDKQKAWDDFFANGTLPDNSGECGDPVGRTQALGATLHISATPTLIFEDGSIVPGALPVAQIEQEMANAKVEAKKIAASQGTQAR
;
A
#
# COMPACT_ATOMS: atom_id res chain seq x y z
N MET A 1 -78.39 -34.53 22.14
CA MET A 1 -78.48 -35.22 20.84
C MET A 1 -77.54 -34.45 19.93
N SER A 2 -76.31 -34.83 19.88
CA SER A 2 -75.54 -35.55 18.84
C SER A 2 -75.68 -34.96 17.46
N THR A 3 -74.65 -34.46 16.91
CA THR A 3 -73.95 -35.08 15.77
C THR A 3 -72.62 -34.38 15.48
N SER A 4 -71.57 -35.18 15.49
CA SER A 4 -70.23 -34.87 15.06
C SER A 4 -70.17 -34.57 13.56
N SER A 5 -69.31 -33.64 13.17
CA SER A 5 -68.85 -33.56 11.77
C SER A 5 -67.32 -33.36 11.75
N LEU A 6 -66.66 -34.40 11.30
CA LEU A 6 -65.25 -34.48 11.07
C LEU A 6 -64.87 -33.64 9.82
N ALA A 7 -64.04 -32.61 9.98
CA ALA A 7 -63.42 -31.90 8.88
C ALA A 7 -61.98 -32.32 8.79
N THR A 8 -61.61 -32.97 7.68
CA THR A 8 -60.28 -33.43 7.29
C THR A 8 -59.32 -32.24 6.96
N LEU A 9 -58.25 -32.12 7.73
CA LEU A 9 -57.19 -31.18 7.50
C LEU A 9 -56.23 -31.75 6.44
N ARG A 10 -56.21 -31.14 5.26
CA ARG A 10 -55.19 -31.40 4.25
C ARG A 10 -53.94 -30.60 4.59
N HIS A 11 -52.83 -31.27 4.92
CA HIS A 11 -51.54 -30.67 5.11
C HIS A 11 -50.91 -30.38 3.73
N ALA A 12 -50.76 -29.10 3.39
CA ALA A 12 -49.92 -28.65 2.29
C ALA A 12 -48.50 -28.52 2.80
N ALA A 13 -47.62 -29.42 2.36
CA ALA A 13 -46.19 -29.32 2.63
C ALA A 13 -45.56 -28.30 1.66
N THR A 14 -45.25 -27.11 2.17
CA THR A 14 -44.41 -26.12 1.47
C THR A 14 -42.97 -26.47 1.68
N ALA A 15 -42.31 -26.97 0.63
CA ALA A 15 -40.88 -27.19 0.61
C ALA A 15 -40.14 -25.84 0.51
N LEU A 16 -39.48 -25.44 1.57
CA LEU A 16 -38.57 -24.29 1.59
C LEU A 16 -37.22 -24.72 0.98
N ALA A 17 -36.96 -24.31 -0.25
CA ALA A 17 -35.64 -24.47 -0.88
C ALA A 17 -34.71 -23.41 -0.29
N VAL A 18 -33.84 -23.81 0.66
CA VAL A 18 -32.73 -22.98 1.15
C VAL A 18 -31.65 -22.97 0.10
N GLY A 19 -31.56 -21.89 -0.69
CA GLY A 19 -30.48 -21.65 -1.61
C GLY A 19 -29.19 -21.32 -0.83
N LEU A 20 -28.28 -22.25 -0.80
CA LEU A 20 -26.92 -22.07 -0.26
C LEU A 20 -26.12 -21.21 -1.24
N ALA A 21 -26.06 -19.89 -1.02
CA ALA A 21 -25.15 -19.00 -1.78
C ALA A 21 -23.73 -19.28 -1.31
N LEU A 22 -22.93 -19.99 -2.13
CA LEU A 22 -21.48 -20.06 -1.96
C LEU A 22 -20.90 -18.65 -2.20
N ALA A 23 -20.60 -17.94 -1.14
CA ALA A 23 -19.72 -16.77 -1.20
C ALA A 23 -18.31 -17.28 -1.50
N ALA A 24 -17.88 -17.14 -2.75
CA ALA A 24 -16.49 -17.34 -3.13
C ALA A 24 -15.67 -16.19 -2.50
N THR A 25 -15.08 -16.44 -1.35
CA THR A 25 -14.04 -15.57 -0.78
C THR A 25 -12.83 -15.68 -1.69
N ALA A 26 -12.56 -14.61 -2.44
CA ALA A 26 -11.29 -14.47 -3.17
C ALA A 26 -10.17 -14.42 -2.13
N ALA A 27 -9.52 -15.56 -1.90
CA ALA A 27 -8.30 -15.64 -1.12
C ALA A 27 -7.24 -14.82 -1.86
N ALA A 28 -6.82 -13.68 -1.28
CA ALA A 28 -5.63 -12.99 -1.72
C ALA A 28 -4.48 -14.01 -1.67
N ALA A 29 -3.75 -14.16 -2.79
CA ALA A 29 -2.62 -15.06 -2.86
C ALA A 29 -1.55 -14.60 -1.87
N GLN A 30 -1.49 -15.23 -0.71
CA GLN A 30 -0.40 -15.05 0.24
C GLN A 30 0.89 -15.57 -0.39
N PRO A 31 2.03 -14.88 -0.23
CA PRO A 31 3.31 -15.42 -0.66
C PRO A 31 3.50 -16.81 -0.06
N ALA A 32 3.95 -17.76 -0.89
CA ALA A 32 4.16 -19.15 -0.46
C ALA A 32 5.08 -19.16 0.77
N ALA A 33 4.70 -19.90 1.79
CA ALA A 33 5.51 -20.05 3.00
C ALA A 33 6.90 -20.60 2.62
N PRO A 34 8.00 -20.04 3.19
CA PRO A 34 9.33 -20.51 2.90
C PRO A 34 9.48 -21.97 3.30
N THR A 35 10.05 -22.78 2.41
CA THR A 35 10.30 -24.23 2.59
C THR A 35 11.79 -24.49 2.79
N GLY A 36 12.16 -25.70 3.25
CA GLY A 36 13.55 -26.08 3.45
C GLY A 36 14.25 -25.28 4.57
N GLU A 37 15.52 -24.90 4.33
CA GLU A 37 16.33 -24.17 5.32
C GLU A 37 15.72 -22.82 5.71
N ALA A 38 15.16 -22.07 4.77
CA ALA A 38 14.51 -20.79 5.06
C ALA A 38 13.29 -20.98 5.98
N GLY A 39 12.52 -22.04 5.78
CA GLY A 39 11.39 -22.37 6.65
C GLY A 39 11.83 -22.76 8.06
N ALA A 40 12.97 -23.42 8.22
CA ALA A 40 13.55 -23.71 9.52
C ALA A 40 14.01 -22.46 10.25
N VAL A 41 14.68 -21.54 9.54
CA VAL A 41 15.10 -20.23 10.08
C VAL A 41 13.88 -19.41 10.50
N LYS A 42 12.82 -19.38 9.69
CA LYS A 42 11.56 -18.70 10.05
C LYS A 42 11.03 -19.19 11.40
N LYS A 43 10.88 -20.50 11.57
CA LYS A 43 10.40 -21.09 12.83
C LYS A 43 11.28 -20.73 14.03
N LEU A 44 12.60 -20.73 13.86
CA LEU A 44 13.53 -20.35 14.92
C LEU A 44 13.38 -18.88 15.32
N LEU A 45 13.20 -17.98 14.35
CA LEU A 45 12.95 -16.56 14.62
C LEU A 45 11.62 -16.37 15.35
N GLU A 46 10.53 -16.99 14.90
CA GLU A 46 9.21 -16.93 15.53
C GLU A 46 9.26 -17.42 16.99
N GLN A 47 10.04 -18.46 17.28
CA GLN A 47 10.23 -18.95 18.65
C GLN A 47 11.01 -17.98 19.54
N LYS A 48 11.97 -17.26 18.99
CA LYS A 48 12.86 -16.37 19.75
C LYS A 48 12.28 -14.95 19.90
N PHE A 49 11.50 -14.49 18.92
CA PHE A 49 10.86 -13.18 18.91
C PHE A 49 9.34 -13.33 19.02
N GLN A 50 8.89 -13.85 20.17
CA GLN A 50 7.45 -14.07 20.41
C GLN A 50 6.68 -12.75 20.33
N GLY A 51 5.61 -12.77 19.50
CA GLY A 51 4.78 -11.61 19.26
C GLY A 51 5.21 -10.74 18.06
N ALA A 52 6.38 -11.00 17.48
CA ALA A 52 6.78 -10.37 16.22
C ALA A 52 6.32 -11.19 15.00
N GLU A 53 5.90 -10.51 13.95
CA GLU A 53 5.58 -11.15 12.67
C GLU A 53 6.86 -11.43 11.89
N VAL A 54 7.12 -12.72 11.56
CA VAL A 54 8.27 -13.10 10.74
C VAL A 54 7.80 -13.47 9.34
N THR A 55 8.16 -12.64 8.36
CA THR A 55 7.83 -12.86 6.96
C THR A 55 9.09 -12.86 6.09
N HIS A 56 8.93 -13.27 4.85
CA HIS A 56 9.92 -13.09 3.79
C HIS A 56 11.34 -13.59 4.12
N VAL A 57 11.46 -14.84 4.63
CA VAL A 57 12.77 -15.41 4.94
C VAL A 57 13.41 -16.01 3.68
N SER A 58 14.62 -15.55 3.33
CA SER A 58 15.39 -16.09 2.22
C SER A 58 16.91 -16.04 2.46
N LYS A 59 17.64 -16.96 1.80
CA LYS A 59 19.11 -16.98 1.86
C LYS A 59 19.68 -15.91 0.93
N THR A 60 20.64 -15.14 1.43
CA THR A 60 21.32 -14.10 0.64
C THR A 60 22.61 -14.63 0.03
N GLY A 61 23.18 -13.86 -0.93
CA GLY A 61 24.54 -14.07 -1.42
C GLY A 61 25.63 -13.39 -0.58
N TYR A 62 25.25 -12.70 0.51
CA TYR A 62 26.18 -11.91 1.33
C TYR A 62 26.80 -12.77 2.44
N PHE A 63 28.02 -12.44 2.85
CA PHE A 63 28.71 -13.01 4.03
C PHE A 63 28.66 -14.54 4.11
N GLY A 64 28.80 -15.23 2.97
CA GLY A 64 28.76 -16.72 2.94
C GLY A 64 27.37 -17.32 3.05
N GLY A 65 26.30 -16.50 2.90
CA GLY A 65 24.92 -16.98 2.83
C GLY A 65 24.13 -16.79 4.12
N VAL A 66 24.19 -15.60 4.71
CA VAL A 66 23.24 -15.22 5.78
C VAL A 66 21.82 -15.20 5.25
N TYR A 67 20.86 -15.38 6.15
CA TYR A 67 19.44 -15.27 5.83
C TYR A 67 18.97 -13.85 6.06
N GLU A 68 18.16 -13.33 5.16
CA GLU A 68 17.35 -12.12 5.38
C GLU A 68 15.95 -12.53 5.85
N ALA A 69 15.35 -11.77 6.73
CA ALA A 69 13.98 -11.94 7.20
C ALA A 69 13.35 -10.57 7.45
N MET A 70 12.06 -10.43 7.14
CA MET A 70 11.26 -9.34 7.67
C MET A 70 10.82 -9.72 9.09
N LEU A 71 11.20 -8.91 10.06
CA LEU A 71 10.77 -8.99 11.45
C LEU A 71 9.92 -7.74 11.72
N ASP A 72 8.62 -7.92 11.77
CA ASP A 72 7.63 -6.84 11.63
C ASP A 72 7.86 -6.06 10.33
N ASP A 73 8.18 -4.79 10.40
CA ASP A 73 8.45 -3.89 9.27
C ASP A 73 9.95 -3.73 8.93
N LYS A 74 10.84 -4.47 9.62
CA LYS A 74 12.30 -4.32 9.47
C LYS A 74 12.94 -5.52 8.81
N LEU A 75 13.78 -5.26 7.80
CA LEU A 75 14.65 -6.27 7.22
C LEU A 75 15.85 -6.47 8.14
N VAL A 76 16.01 -7.71 8.61
CA VAL A 76 17.13 -8.14 9.47
C VAL A 76 17.88 -9.29 8.82
N TYR A 77 19.10 -9.55 9.30
CA TYR A 77 19.92 -10.67 8.83
C TYR A 77 20.27 -11.60 9.97
N THR A 78 20.36 -12.91 9.68
CA THR A 78 20.65 -13.93 10.68
C THR A 78 21.41 -15.10 10.10
N ASP A 79 22.04 -15.90 10.97
CA ASP A 79 22.64 -17.18 10.63
C ASP A 79 21.56 -18.29 10.52
N ALA A 80 21.91 -19.43 9.95
CA ALA A 80 21.00 -20.56 9.74
C ALA A 80 20.38 -21.13 11.03
N LYS A 81 20.99 -20.84 12.20
CA LYS A 81 20.49 -21.27 13.52
C LYS A 81 19.74 -20.16 14.26
N ALA A 82 19.59 -19.00 13.63
CA ALA A 82 19.03 -17.79 14.23
C ALA A 82 19.68 -17.45 15.61
N GLN A 83 20.99 -17.71 15.75
CA GLN A 83 21.73 -17.44 16.99
C GLN A 83 21.99 -15.93 17.16
N TYR A 84 22.29 -15.27 16.06
CA TYR A 84 22.59 -13.84 16.02
C TYR A 84 21.67 -13.15 15.03
N VAL A 85 21.21 -11.96 15.39
CA VAL A 85 20.43 -11.10 14.51
C VAL A 85 21.18 -9.78 14.34
N ILE A 86 21.39 -9.40 13.07
CA ILE A 86 21.98 -8.14 12.68
C ILE A 86 20.85 -7.21 12.25
N VAL A 87 20.69 -6.10 12.94
CA VAL A 87 19.79 -5.00 12.59
C VAL A 87 20.65 -3.89 12.02
N GLY A 88 20.53 -3.62 10.75
CA GLY A 88 21.36 -2.61 10.08
C GLY A 88 21.31 -2.73 8.56
N SER A 89 22.13 -1.93 7.88
CA SER A 89 22.17 -1.86 6.42
C SER A 89 23.44 -2.45 5.84
N ILE A 90 23.27 -3.20 4.76
CA ILE A 90 24.37 -3.68 3.90
C ILE A 90 24.53 -2.68 2.76
N TYR A 91 25.74 -2.14 2.62
CA TYR A 91 26.12 -1.27 1.50
C TYR A 91 27.06 -2.01 0.55
N ASP A 92 26.75 -1.95 -0.74
CA ASP A 92 27.73 -2.30 -1.77
C ASP A 92 28.70 -1.15 -1.93
N THR A 93 29.95 -1.38 -1.57
CA THR A 93 31.00 -0.35 -1.63
C THR A 93 31.42 0.03 -3.04
N THR A 94 31.13 -0.82 -4.03
CA THR A 94 31.40 -0.57 -5.45
C THR A 94 30.34 0.34 -6.06
N SER A 95 29.07 -0.04 -5.93
CA SER A 95 27.94 0.75 -6.45
C SER A 95 27.48 1.85 -5.50
N ARG A 96 27.97 1.87 -4.25
CA ARG A 96 27.54 2.76 -3.16
C ARG A 96 26.05 2.67 -2.83
N GLN A 97 25.40 1.57 -3.17
CA GLN A 97 23.99 1.36 -2.95
C GLN A 97 23.72 0.72 -1.58
N ASN A 98 22.66 1.17 -0.92
CA ASN A 98 22.09 0.50 0.25
C ASN A 98 21.26 -0.71 -0.19
N LEU A 99 21.87 -1.90 -0.17
CA LEU A 99 21.22 -3.13 -0.63
C LEU A 99 20.04 -3.53 0.27
N THR A 100 20.12 -3.23 1.57
CA THR A 100 19.02 -3.49 2.52
C THR A 100 17.79 -2.67 2.15
N GLU A 101 17.95 -1.40 1.89
CA GLU A 101 16.86 -0.52 1.49
C GLU A 101 16.25 -0.94 0.16
N LEU A 102 17.08 -1.22 -0.85
CA LEU A 102 16.62 -1.71 -2.14
C LEU A 102 15.82 -3.02 -2.00
N ARG A 103 16.27 -3.90 -1.10
CA ARG A 103 15.61 -5.17 -0.84
C ARG A 103 14.28 -4.97 -0.12
N GLN A 104 14.27 -4.13 0.91
CA GLN A 104 13.06 -3.81 1.66
C GLN A 104 11.98 -3.16 0.77
N ARG A 105 12.37 -2.23 -0.09
CA ARG A 105 11.47 -1.66 -1.11
C ARG A 105 10.86 -2.73 -2.03
N LYS A 106 11.65 -3.77 -2.42
CA LYS A 106 11.16 -4.88 -3.25
C LYS A 106 10.17 -5.78 -2.50
N ILE A 107 10.40 -6.02 -1.22
CA ILE A 107 9.55 -6.85 -0.38
C ILE A 107 8.21 -6.14 -0.10
N ASN A 108 8.25 -4.85 0.19
CA ASN A 108 7.10 -4.03 0.58
C ASN A 108 6.33 -3.44 -0.61
N ARG A 109 6.49 -3.99 -1.82
CA ARG A 109 5.77 -3.50 -3.00
C ARG A 109 4.28 -3.68 -2.88
N VAL A 110 3.57 -2.68 -3.35
CA VAL A 110 2.11 -2.67 -3.45
C VAL A 110 1.68 -3.12 -4.84
N ALA A 111 0.69 -3.97 -4.91
CA ALA A 111 0.02 -4.29 -6.17
C ALA A 111 -0.89 -3.11 -6.56
N LEU A 112 -0.49 -2.34 -7.58
CA LEU A 112 -1.17 -1.11 -7.96
C LEU A 112 -2.61 -1.33 -8.43
N ASP A 113 -2.91 -2.49 -8.98
CA ASP A 113 -4.26 -2.93 -9.38
C ASP A 113 -5.19 -3.19 -8.19
N LYS A 114 -4.64 -3.31 -6.99
CA LYS A 114 -5.38 -3.47 -5.73
C LYS A 114 -5.70 -2.16 -5.04
N LEU A 115 -5.10 -1.06 -5.48
CA LEU A 115 -5.35 0.24 -4.86
C LEU A 115 -6.74 0.77 -5.24
N PRO A 116 -7.53 1.24 -4.26
CA PRO A 116 -8.84 1.83 -4.51
C PRO A 116 -8.69 3.24 -5.09
N MET A 117 -8.47 3.32 -6.40
CA MET A 117 -8.18 4.58 -7.09
C MET A 117 -9.35 5.59 -7.05
N ASP A 118 -10.54 5.16 -6.65
CA ASP A 118 -11.70 6.02 -6.34
C ASP A 118 -11.48 6.91 -5.11
N LEU A 119 -10.49 6.59 -4.26
CA LEU A 119 -10.07 7.41 -3.11
C LEU A 119 -8.99 8.44 -3.44
N ALA A 120 -8.54 8.49 -4.68
CA ALA A 120 -7.56 9.46 -5.14
C ALA A 120 -8.18 10.43 -6.15
N PHE A 121 -7.74 11.67 -6.15
CA PHE A 121 -7.92 12.55 -7.30
C PHE A 121 -6.66 12.52 -8.16
N LYS A 122 -6.79 12.93 -9.42
CA LYS A 122 -5.68 12.82 -10.38
C LYS A 122 -5.36 14.14 -11.05
N ARG A 123 -4.07 14.38 -11.26
CA ARG A 123 -3.50 15.41 -12.12
C ARG A 123 -2.81 14.76 -13.30
N VAL A 124 -3.10 15.21 -14.52
CA VAL A 124 -2.42 14.74 -15.74
C VAL A 124 -1.54 15.86 -16.26
N LYS A 125 -0.27 15.56 -16.51
CA LYS A 125 0.71 16.48 -17.10
C LYS A 125 1.26 15.85 -18.38
N GLY A 126 1.37 16.62 -19.44
CA GLY A 126 1.79 16.12 -20.75
C GLY A 126 0.91 15.00 -21.26
N ASP A 127 1.49 13.91 -21.74
CA ASP A 127 0.77 12.73 -22.24
C ASP A 127 0.23 11.79 -21.14
N GLY A 128 0.61 12.04 -19.87
CA GLY A 128 0.17 11.25 -18.72
C GLY A 128 0.66 9.79 -18.72
N SER A 129 1.64 9.44 -19.55
CA SER A 129 2.04 8.04 -19.79
C SER A 129 2.71 7.35 -18.63
N ARG A 130 3.28 8.09 -17.69
CA ARG A 130 3.90 7.58 -16.45
C ARG A 130 2.93 7.71 -15.29
N LYS A 131 3.04 6.86 -14.29
CA LYS A 131 2.17 6.89 -13.12
C LYS A 131 2.97 7.15 -11.85
N LEU A 132 2.46 8.07 -11.03
CA LEU A 132 2.95 8.35 -9.69
C LEU A 132 1.77 8.41 -8.73
N ILE A 133 1.87 7.73 -7.59
CA ILE A 133 0.85 7.75 -6.55
C ILE A 133 1.47 8.39 -5.32
N ILE A 134 0.71 9.26 -4.66
CA ILE A 134 1.19 10.04 -3.51
C ILE A 134 0.17 9.97 -2.39
N PHE A 135 0.61 9.62 -1.19
CA PHE A 135 -0.12 9.85 0.04
C PHE A 135 0.36 11.17 0.62
N SER A 136 -0.53 12.14 0.70
CA SER A 136 -0.18 13.53 1.01
C SER A 136 -1.10 14.13 2.05
N ASP A 137 -0.53 14.98 2.90
CA ASP A 137 -1.20 15.67 4.00
C ASP A 137 -1.20 17.17 3.72
N ALA A 138 -2.38 17.80 3.83
CA ALA A 138 -2.58 19.21 3.49
C ALA A 138 -1.72 20.17 4.32
N ASP A 139 -1.41 19.82 5.57
CA ASP A 139 -0.62 20.68 6.48
C ASP A 139 0.86 20.27 6.58
N CYS A 140 1.28 19.24 5.88
CA CYS A 140 2.64 18.74 5.96
C CYS A 140 3.62 19.62 5.16
N PRO A 141 4.64 20.24 5.79
CA PRO A 141 5.61 21.09 5.09
C PRO A 141 6.40 20.36 3.99
N PHE A 142 6.64 19.06 4.20
CA PHE A 142 7.32 18.23 3.20
C PHE A 142 6.42 17.92 2.00
N CYS A 143 5.09 17.87 2.19
CA CYS A 143 4.14 17.77 1.08
C CYS A 143 4.13 19.04 0.24
N HIS A 144 4.17 20.22 0.88
CA HIS A 144 4.32 21.49 0.16
C HIS A 144 5.61 21.50 -0.68
N ARG A 145 6.75 21.11 -0.09
CA ARG A 145 8.01 21.00 -0.85
C ARG A 145 7.88 20.03 -2.03
N LEU A 146 7.22 18.88 -1.85
CA LEU A 146 7.03 17.91 -2.93
C LEU A 146 6.19 18.50 -4.07
N GLU A 147 5.14 19.24 -3.78
CA GLU A 147 4.33 19.92 -4.82
C GLU A 147 5.18 20.88 -5.64
N ASP A 148 6.05 21.69 -4.99
CA ASP A 148 7.00 22.57 -5.68
C ASP A 148 7.95 21.81 -6.59
N GLU A 149 8.55 20.71 -6.09
CA GLU A 149 9.44 19.85 -6.88
C GLU A 149 8.73 19.24 -8.11
N MET A 150 7.45 18.88 -7.97
CA MET A 150 6.67 18.27 -9.04
C MET A 150 6.20 19.24 -10.14
N HIS A 151 6.39 20.55 -9.96
CA HIS A 151 5.99 21.53 -10.97
C HIS A 151 6.64 21.29 -12.34
N THR A 152 7.86 20.78 -12.36
CA THR A 152 8.64 20.54 -13.59
C THR A 152 8.46 19.12 -14.14
N LEU A 153 7.80 18.20 -13.42
CA LEU A 153 7.48 16.88 -13.96
C LEU A 153 6.56 17.01 -15.17
N ASP A 154 6.79 16.17 -16.19
CA ASP A 154 5.95 16.08 -17.37
C ASP A 154 5.64 14.62 -17.75
N ASN A 155 4.70 14.40 -18.67
CA ASN A 155 4.29 13.07 -19.14
C ASN A 155 3.94 12.10 -17.98
N VAL A 156 3.21 12.60 -16.98
CA VAL A 156 2.86 11.86 -15.77
C VAL A 156 1.40 12.04 -15.36
N THR A 157 0.77 10.95 -14.95
CA THR A 157 -0.49 10.97 -14.20
C THR A 157 -0.19 10.78 -12.72
N ILE A 158 -0.45 11.80 -11.92
CA ILE A 158 -0.26 11.79 -10.47
C ILE A 158 -1.62 11.51 -9.82
N TYR A 159 -1.66 10.51 -8.94
CA TYR A 159 -2.81 10.17 -8.11
C TYR A 159 -2.53 10.55 -6.66
N THR A 160 -3.30 11.47 -6.11
CA THR A 160 -3.12 11.94 -4.74
C THR A 160 -4.21 11.38 -3.82
N PHE A 161 -3.76 10.62 -2.82
CA PHE A 161 -4.56 10.15 -1.69
C PHE A 161 -4.38 11.14 -0.53
N LEU A 162 -5.48 11.71 -0.05
CA LEU A 162 -5.46 12.62 1.11
C LEU A 162 -5.27 11.80 2.40
N PHE A 163 -4.08 11.93 2.97
CA PHE A 163 -3.64 11.13 4.11
C PHE A 163 -3.16 12.02 5.27
N PRO A 164 -4.07 12.66 6.01
CA PRO A 164 -3.71 13.46 7.16
C PRO A 164 -3.15 12.59 8.30
N ILE A 165 -2.09 13.07 8.94
CA ILE A 165 -1.51 12.47 10.15
C ILE A 165 -1.97 13.31 11.35
N ASP A 166 -3.12 12.95 11.92
CA ASP A 166 -3.83 13.75 12.93
C ASP A 166 -2.96 14.11 14.14
N GLN A 167 -2.02 13.23 14.54
CA GLN A 167 -1.12 13.46 15.66
C GLN A 167 -0.10 14.58 15.37
N LEU A 168 0.24 14.81 14.10
CA LEU A 168 1.19 15.85 13.69
C LEU A 168 0.48 17.12 13.23
N HIS A 169 -0.66 16.96 12.56
CA HIS A 169 -1.42 18.03 11.92
C HIS A 169 -2.91 17.94 12.27
N PRO A 170 -3.32 18.42 13.47
CA PRO A 170 -4.69 18.19 13.97
C PRO A 170 -5.82 18.75 13.11
N ASP A 171 -5.56 19.76 12.28
CA ASP A 171 -6.57 20.37 11.41
C ASP A 171 -6.56 19.82 9.97
N SER A 172 -5.57 19.02 9.63
CA SER A 172 -5.39 18.53 8.26
C SER A 172 -6.52 17.62 7.78
N ALA A 173 -7.13 16.82 8.67
CA ALA A 173 -8.26 15.96 8.31
C ALA A 173 -9.48 16.81 7.87
N ARG A 174 -9.77 17.92 8.54
CA ARG A 174 -10.86 18.85 8.17
C ARG A 174 -10.58 19.46 6.79
N LYS A 175 -9.37 19.98 6.58
CA LYS A 175 -8.94 20.58 5.30
C LYS A 175 -9.01 19.58 4.16
N SER A 176 -8.50 18.37 4.39
CA SER A 176 -8.55 17.27 3.43
C SER A 176 -9.99 16.91 3.03
N LYS A 177 -10.93 16.87 3.99
CA LYS A 177 -12.36 16.65 3.71
C LYS A 177 -12.96 17.78 2.88
N GLN A 178 -12.67 19.03 3.17
CA GLN A 178 -13.14 20.16 2.37
C GLN A 178 -12.61 20.12 0.94
N ILE A 179 -11.32 19.83 0.75
CA ILE A 179 -10.70 19.65 -0.57
C ILE A 179 -11.36 18.50 -1.32
N TRP A 180 -11.57 17.36 -0.66
CA TRP A 180 -12.21 16.20 -1.28
C TRP A 180 -13.64 16.49 -1.72
N CYS A 181 -14.41 17.25 -0.96
CA CYS A 181 -15.79 17.58 -1.24
C CYS A 181 -15.96 18.71 -2.28
N ALA A 182 -14.87 19.27 -2.78
CA ALA A 182 -14.93 20.22 -3.89
C ALA A 182 -15.38 19.54 -5.19
N PRO A 183 -16.13 20.25 -6.06
CA PRO A 183 -16.47 19.75 -7.39
C PRO A 183 -15.23 19.38 -8.23
N ASP A 184 -14.19 20.21 -8.14
CA ASP A 184 -12.86 19.97 -8.71
C ASP A 184 -11.84 19.85 -7.59
N LYS A 185 -11.54 18.62 -7.21
CA LYS A 185 -10.63 18.29 -6.11
C LYS A 185 -9.19 18.70 -6.39
N GLN A 186 -8.77 18.54 -7.67
CA GLN A 186 -7.42 18.93 -8.07
C GLN A 186 -7.24 20.44 -7.98
N LYS A 187 -8.18 21.21 -8.49
CA LYS A 187 -8.14 22.66 -8.36
C LYS A 187 -8.15 23.12 -6.90
N ALA A 188 -8.99 22.49 -6.07
CA ALA A 188 -9.06 22.82 -4.64
C ALA A 188 -7.73 22.54 -3.92
N TRP A 189 -7.06 21.44 -4.28
CA TRP A 189 -5.72 21.11 -3.80
C TRP A 189 -4.69 22.15 -4.25
N ASP A 190 -4.69 22.50 -5.53
CA ASP A 190 -3.76 23.50 -6.09
C ASP A 190 -3.95 24.88 -5.46
N ASP A 191 -5.19 25.33 -5.30
CA ASP A 191 -5.52 26.62 -4.66
C ASP A 191 -5.05 26.64 -3.19
N PHE A 192 -5.25 25.52 -2.46
CA PHE A 192 -4.81 25.44 -1.08
C PHE A 192 -3.27 25.48 -0.95
N PHE A 193 -2.56 24.76 -1.79
CA PHE A 193 -1.09 24.73 -1.76
C PHE A 193 -0.48 26.04 -2.26
N ALA A 194 -1.12 26.73 -3.20
CA ALA A 194 -0.62 27.98 -3.75
C ALA A 194 -0.81 29.18 -2.79
N ASN A 195 -1.94 29.24 -2.08
CA ASN A 195 -2.32 30.44 -1.34
C ASN A 195 -3.12 30.18 -0.05
N GLY A 196 -3.29 28.93 0.36
CA GLY A 196 -4.04 28.56 1.57
C GLY A 196 -5.56 28.62 1.41
N THR A 197 -6.09 28.78 0.19
CA THR A 197 -7.54 28.90 -0.04
C THR A 197 -8.22 27.53 0.06
N LEU A 198 -9.15 27.40 1.00
CA LEU A 198 -9.99 26.20 1.13
C LEU A 198 -11.34 26.41 0.45
N PRO A 199 -11.96 25.34 -0.09
CA PRO A 199 -13.33 25.39 -0.58
C PRO A 199 -14.33 25.73 0.53
N ASP A 200 -15.34 26.53 0.20
CA ASP A 200 -16.46 26.84 1.11
C ASP A 200 -17.49 25.70 1.08
N ASN A 201 -17.21 24.63 1.82
CA ASN A 201 -18.10 23.50 2.02
C ASN A 201 -17.88 22.87 3.41
N SER A 202 -18.84 22.05 3.86
CA SER A 202 -18.79 21.40 5.18
C SER A 202 -17.77 20.27 5.29
N GLY A 203 -17.23 19.75 4.17
CA GLY A 203 -16.43 18.52 4.14
C GLY A 203 -17.23 17.23 4.36
N GLU A 204 -18.58 17.29 4.31
CA GLU A 204 -19.47 16.16 4.59
C GLU A 204 -20.02 15.53 3.31
N CYS A 205 -19.17 14.90 2.51
CA CYS A 205 -19.54 14.19 1.27
C CYS A 205 -19.14 12.71 1.29
N GLY A 206 -19.20 12.07 2.43
CA GLY A 206 -18.72 10.72 2.69
C GLY A 206 -17.45 10.71 3.55
N ASP A 207 -16.79 9.56 3.68
CA ASP A 207 -15.55 9.44 4.45
C ASP A 207 -14.38 8.88 3.62
N PRO A 208 -13.93 9.58 2.57
CA PRO A 208 -12.78 9.15 1.79
C PRO A 208 -11.48 9.26 2.59
N VAL A 209 -11.36 10.27 3.47
CA VAL A 209 -10.16 10.52 4.28
C VAL A 209 -9.92 9.40 5.27
N GLY A 210 -10.94 8.98 6.04
CA GLY A 210 -10.83 7.85 6.95
C GLY A 210 -10.54 6.53 6.22
N ARG A 211 -11.13 6.32 5.04
CA ARG A 211 -10.81 5.17 4.19
C ARG A 211 -9.36 5.20 3.69
N THR A 212 -8.83 6.37 3.36
CA THR A 212 -7.42 6.53 2.94
C THR A 212 -6.48 6.30 4.12
N GLN A 213 -6.82 6.78 5.33
CA GLN A 213 -6.05 6.49 6.55
C GLN A 213 -6.01 4.99 6.85
N ALA A 214 -7.15 4.29 6.74
CA ALA A 214 -7.21 2.83 6.89
C ALA A 214 -6.37 2.10 5.82
N LEU A 215 -6.41 2.57 4.56
CA LEU A 215 -5.56 2.04 3.49
C LEU A 215 -4.08 2.24 3.82
N GLY A 216 -3.66 3.45 4.24
CA GLY A 216 -2.29 3.74 4.61
C GLY A 216 -1.78 2.85 5.74
N ALA A 217 -2.61 2.59 6.76
CA ALA A 217 -2.29 1.64 7.83
C ALA A 217 -2.04 0.22 7.27
N THR A 218 -2.88 -0.26 6.34
CA THR A 218 -2.70 -1.56 5.68
C THR A 218 -1.40 -1.63 4.85
N LEU A 219 -0.98 -0.50 4.28
CA LEU A 219 0.25 -0.38 3.48
C LEU A 219 1.48 -0.01 4.33
N HIS A 220 1.35 0.05 5.66
CA HIS A 220 2.38 0.49 6.60
C HIS A 220 2.95 1.89 6.28
N ILE A 221 2.10 2.78 5.73
CA ILE A 221 2.44 4.18 5.48
C ILE A 221 2.27 4.96 6.78
N SER A 222 3.37 5.50 7.30
CA SER A 222 3.42 6.23 8.58
C SER A 222 3.94 7.66 8.45
N ALA A 223 4.25 8.10 7.23
CA ALA A 223 4.80 9.43 6.96
C ALA A 223 4.24 10.03 5.68
N THR A 224 4.20 11.35 5.60
CA THR A 224 3.83 12.11 4.40
C THR A 224 4.94 13.11 4.03
N PRO A 225 5.14 13.34 2.74
CA PRO A 225 4.55 12.58 1.65
C PRO A 225 5.11 11.16 1.55
N THR A 226 4.35 10.21 1.04
CA THR A 226 4.86 8.90 0.63
C THR A 226 4.51 8.67 -0.84
N LEU A 227 5.52 8.33 -1.65
CA LEU A 227 5.40 8.09 -3.07
C LEU A 227 5.33 6.59 -3.35
N ILE A 228 4.46 6.19 -4.29
CA ILE A 228 4.42 4.82 -4.81
C ILE A 228 4.61 4.89 -6.32
N PHE A 229 5.62 4.16 -6.80
CA PHE A 229 6.02 4.14 -8.20
C PHE A 229 5.35 3.00 -8.97
N GLU A 230 5.56 2.96 -10.29
CA GLU A 230 4.87 2.07 -11.22
C GLU A 230 5.12 0.57 -10.95
N ASP A 231 6.25 0.22 -10.33
CA ASP A 231 6.58 -1.13 -9.88
C ASP A 231 6.01 -1.49 -8.51
N GLY A 232 5.25 -0.59 -7.89
CA GLY A 232 4.67 -0.74 -6.55
C GLY A 232 5.63 -0.41 -5.41
N SER A 233 6.86 0.03 -5.68
CA SER A 233 7.81 0.42 -4.63
C SER A 233 7.33 1.65 -3.88
N ILE A 234 7.46 1.61 -2.54
CA ILE A 234 7.05 2.67 -1.61
C ILE A 234 8.30 3.44 -1.19
N VAL A 235 8.25 4.77 -1.31
CA VAL A 235 9.34 5.68 -0.91
C VAL A 235 8.77 6.81 -0.05
N PRO A 236 9.04 6.84 1.26
CA PRO A 236 8.61 7.92 2.13
C PRO A 236 9.50 9.15 1.97
N GLY A 237 8.89 10.33 2.15
CA GLY A 237 9.56 11.63 2.16
C GLY A 237 9.48 12.37 0.82
N ALA A 238 9.73 13.68 0.88
CA ALA A 238 9.81 14.53 -0.29
C ALA A 238 11.14 14.32 -1.02
N LEU A 239 11.07 13.96 -2.29
CA LEU A 239 12.23 13.75 -3.15
C LEU A 239 12.44 14.96 -4.06
N PRO A 240 13.70 15.35 -4.36
CA PRO A 240 14.00 16.27 -5.44
C PRO A 240 13.52 15.71 -6.79
N VAL A 241 13.11 16.59 -7.71
CA VAL A 241 12.58 16.20 -9.02
C VAL A 241 13.51 15.26 -9.79
N ALA A 242 14.79 15.49 -9.75
CA ALA A 242 15.77 14.62 -10.41
C ALA A 242 15.77 13.18 -9.86
N GLN A 243 15.54 13.03 -8.56
CA GLN A 243 15.41 11.72 -7.93
C GLN A 243 14.06 11.07 -8.25
N ILE A 244 12.97 11.85 -8.31
CA ILE A 244 11.66 11.34 -8.75
C ILE A 244 11.76 10.79 -10.17
N GLU A 245 12.39 11.53 -11.09
CA GLU A 245 12.59 11.09 -12.48
C GLU A 245 13.43 9.80 -12.55
N GLN A 246 14.48 9.69 -11.75
CA GLN A 246 15.30 8.49 -11.69
C GLN A 246 14.51 7.28 -11.15
N GLU A 247 13.74 7.46 -10.08
CA GLU A 247 12.92 6.39 -9.50
C GLU A 247 11.80 5.96 -10.46
N MET A 248 11.15 6.89 -11.16
CA MET A 248 10.15 6.58 -12.18
C MET A 248 10.75 5.77 -13.34
N ALA A 249 11.97 6.12 -13.79
CA ALA A 249 12.67 5.38 -14.83
C ALA A 249 13.01 3.95 -14.38
N ASN A 250 13.53 3.80 -13.16
CA ASN A 250 13.85 2.51 -12.55
C ASN A 250 12.59 1.64 -12.37
N ALA A 251 11.52 2.22 -11.83
CA ALA A 251 10.25 1.54 -11.60
C ALA A 251 9.62 1.03 -12.90
N LYS A 252 9.69 1.81 -13.99
CA LYS A 252 9.20 1.39 -15.31
C LYS A 252 9.92 0.15 -15.84
N VAL A 253 11.24 0.08 -15.66
CA VAL A 253 12.03 -1.10 -16.05
C VAL A 253 11.67 -2.31 -15.20
N GLU A 254 11.53 -2.11 -13.91
CA GLU A 254 11.24 -3.19 -12.97
C GLU A 254 9.79 -3.70 -13.11
N ALA A 255 8.80 -2.82 -13.33
CA ALA A 255 7.41 -3.20 -13.61
C ALA A 255 7.30 -4.12 -14.83
N LYS A 256 8.06 -3.83 -15.88
CA LYS A 256 8.13 -4.71 -17.07
C LYS A 256 8.68 -6.10 -16.75
N LYS A 257 9.72 -6.21 -15.89
CA LYS A 257 10.27 -7.49 -15.46
C LYS A 257 9.26 -8.30 -14.63
N ILE A 258 8.54 -7.62 -13.73
CA ILE A 258 7.50 -8.25 -12.91
C ILE A 258 6.40 -8.81 -13.82
N ALA A 259 5.89 -8.03 -14.75
CA ALA A 259 4.86 -8.46 -15.71
C ALA A 259 5.32 -9.66 -16.56
N ALA A 260 6.57 -9.65 -17.04
CA ALA A 260 7.14 -10.75 -17.81
C ALA A 260 7.24 -12.04 -16.99
N SER A 261 7.64 -11.96 -15.72
CA SER A 261 7.75 -13.14 -14.84
C SER A 261 6.39 -13.76 -14.50
N GLN A 262 5.36 -12.93 -14.31
CA GLN A 262 3.99 -13.40 -14.04
C GLN A 262 3.36 -14.08 -15.27
N GLY A 263 3.62 -13.58 -16.47
CA GLY A 263 3.15 -14.19 -17.72
C GLY A 263 3.76 -15.56 -18.02
N THR A 264 4.95 -15.86 -17.47
CA THR A 264 5.62 -17.16 -17.62
C THR A 264 5.09 -18.22 -16.64
N GLN A 265 4.57 -17.80 -15.48
CA GLN A 265 3.98 -18.70 -14.48
C GLN A 265 2.52 -19.09 -14.79
N ALA A 266 1.84 -18.34 -15.65
CA ALA A 266 0.45 -18.58 -16.03
C ALA A 266 0.28 -19.49 -17.27
N ARG A 267 1.38 -20.02 -17.83
CA ARG A 267 1.42 -20.99 -18.95
C ARG A 267 1.89 -22.35 -18.46
#